data_135e22aedee3de74b3c39e8c9be6129e
#
_entry.id   135e22aedee3de74b3c39e8c9be6129e
#
_cell.length_a   1.000
_cell.length_b   1.000
_cell.length_c   1.000
_cell.angle_alpha   90.00
_cell.angle_beta   90.00
_cell.angle_gamma   90.00
#
_symmetry.space_group_name_H-M   'P 1'
#
loop_
_entity.id
_entity.type
_entity.pdbx_description
1 polymer ?
#
loop_
_entity_poly.entity_id
_entity_poly.type
_entity_poly.pdbx_seq_one_letter_code
_entity_poly.pdbx_strand_id
1 'polypeptide(L)'
;MSRQRTINDSAFWRSPKMAGRTQEDRSTLTYLLTCPFSNIIGAYQIVPRIAASEMGWDTESQFMPILRRLQEAGFIEYEPEQSYVWVHIWWDHNSPRMALGPTLRQKTFNQIRELPEQWRTLYIDDLIQRLPDNGELRELVSNAFSPAAAKTECNT
;
A
#
# COMPACT_ATOMS: atom_id res chain seq x y z
N MET A 1 -16.44 -14.15 -1.52
CA MET A 1 -15.29 -14.86 -2.17
C MET A 1 -13.97 -14.25 -1.76
N SER A 2 -13.02 -15.10 -1.43
CA SER A 2 -11.66 -14.64 -1.12
C SER A 2 -10.96 -14.16 -2.39
N ARG A 3 -10.12 -13.14 -2.24
CA ARG A 3 -9.31 -12.62 -3.34
C ARG A 3 -7.99 -13.39 -3.39
N GLN A 4 -7.42 -13.46 -4.59
CA GLN A 4 -6.06 -13.95 -4.75
C GLN A 4 -5.11 -12.76 -4.81
N ARG A 5 -3.98 -12.88 -4.13
CA ARG A 5 -2.87 -11.94 -4.17
C ARG A 5 -1.63 -12.65 -4.67
N THR A 6 -0.80 -11.96 -5.41
CA THR A 6 0.45 -12.51 -5.95
C THR A 6 1.64 -11.77 -5.39
N ILE A 7 2.77 -12.47 -5.33
CA ILE A 7 4.07 -11.90 -4.96
C ILE A 7 5.01 -12.13 -6.14
N ASN A 8 5.69 -11.08 -6.57
CA ASN A 8 6.72 -11.20 -7.61
C ASN A 8 7.95 -11.87 -6.99
N ASP A 9 8.31 -13.04 -7.47
CA ASP A 9 9.38 -13.87 -6.90
C ASP A 9 10.74 -13.15 -6.89
N SER A 10 11.12 -12.55 -7.99
CA SER A 10 12.41 -11.84 -8.10
C SER A 10 12.44 -10.57 -7.25
N ALA A 11 11.35 -9.80 -7.25
CA ALA A 11 11.26 -8.57 -6.46
C ALA A 11 11.28 -8.86 -4.95
N PHE A 12 10.77 -10.02 -4.54
CA PHE A 12 10.77 -10.40 -3.13
C PHE A 12 12.09 -11.06 -2.72
N TRP A 13 12.45 -12.18 -3.38
CA TRP A 13 13.57 -13.01 -2.93
C TRP A 13 14.94 -12.51 -3.37
N ARG A 14 15.02 -11.83 -4.51
CA ARG A 14 16.30 -11.41 -5.11
C ARG A 14 16.55 -9.91 -5.05
N SER A 15 15.64 -9.13 -4.49
CA SER A 15 15.85 -7.70 -4.33
C SER A 15 16.96 -7.43 -3.30
N PRO A 16 17.90 -6.51 -3.60
CA PRO A 16 18.90 -6.09 -2.61
C PRO A 16 18.28 -5.54 -1.32
N LYS A 17 17.08 -4.97 -1.40
CA LYS A 17 16.34 -4.46 -0.23
C LYS A 17 16.03 -5.57 0.77
N MET A 18 15.81 -6.80 0.28
CA MET A 18 15.45 -7.94 1.12
C MET A 18 16.68 -8.63 1.73
N ALA A 19 17.88 -8.31 1.25
CA ALA A 19 19.10 -8.89 1.78
C ALA A 19 19.27 -8.51 3.27
N GLY A 20 19.57 -9.50 4.10
CA GLY A 20 19.74 -9.28 5.54
C GLY A 20 18.44 -9.18 6.33
N ARG A 21 17.27 -9.28 5.70
CA ARG A 21 16.01 -9.28 6.44
C ARG A 21 15.81 -10.62 7.15
N THR A 22 15.31 -10.56 8.39
CA THR A 22 15.04 -11.75 9.19
C THR A 22 13.86 -12.54 8.62
N GLN A 23 13.66 -13.78 9.07
CA GLN A 23 12.49 -14.57 8.72
C GLN A 23 11.20 -13.88 9.19
N GLU A 24 11.24 -13.24 10.35
CA GLU A 24 10.08 -12.50 10.88
C GLU A 24 9.74 -11.30 10.00
N ASP A 25 10.75 -10.57 9.51
CA ASP A 25 10.56 -9.45 8.57
C ASP A 25 9.90 -9.94 7.28
N ARG A 26 10.43 -11.01 6.72
CA ARG A 26 9.92 -11.59 5.48
C ARG A 26 8.50 -12.12 5.62
N SER A 27 8.22 -12.78 6.73
CA SER A 27 6.87 -13.27 7.05
C SER A 27 5.88 -12.11 7.17
N THR A 28 6.27 -11.04 7.83
CA THR A 28 5.41 -9.88 8.01
C THR A 28 5.16 -9.16 6.67
N LEU A 29 6.19 -9.00 5.86
CA LEU A 29 6.02 -8.41 4.52
C LEU A 29 5.12 -9.27 3.63
N THR A 30 5.29 -10.59 3.67
CA THR A 30 4.40 -11.52 2.96
C THR A 30 2.96 -11.35 3.43
N TYR A 31 2.77 -11.25 4.75
CA TYR A 31 1.44 -11.02 5.33
C TYR A 31 0.84 -9.71 4.81
N LEU A 32 1.59 -8.60 4.87
CA LEU A 32 1.09 -7.29 4.45
C LEU A 32 0.76 -7.23 2.95
N LEU A 33 1.47 -8.02 2.14
CA LEU A 33 1.19 -8.12 0.70
C LEU A 33 -0.04 -8.99 0.38
N THR A 34 -0.47 -9.85 1.31
CA THR A 34 -1.48 -10.88 1.03
C THR A 34 -2.63 -10.91 2.02
N CYS A 35 -2.60 -10.11 3.09
CA CYS A 35 -3.55 -10.23 4.19
C CYS A 35 -4.98 -9.83 3.79
N PRO A 36 -5.99 -10.29 4.55
CA PRO A 36 -7.38 -9.92 4.28
C PRO A 36 -7.68 -8.42 4.39
N PHE A 37 -6.85 -7.66 5.11
CA PHE A 37 -6.97 -6.20 5.19
C PHE A 37 -6.52 -5.49 3.93
N SER A 38 -5.70 -6.14 3.10
CA SER A 38 -5.10 -5.49 1.92
C SER A 38 -6.16 -5.06 0.90
N ASN A 39 -5.83 -4.00 0.18
CA ASN A 39 -6.69 -3.41 -0.84
C ASN A 39 -5.96 -3.29 -2.18
N ILE A 40 -6.49 -2.53 -3.12
CA ILE A 40 -5.90 -2.38 -4.45
C ILE A 40 -4.60 -1.57 -4.39
N ILE A 41 -4.54 -0.59 -3.50
CA ILE A 41 -3.46 0.42 -3.49
C ILE A 41 -2.32 0.12 -2.51
N GLY A 42 -2.44 -0.93 -1.70
CA GLY A 42 -1.40 -1.30 -0.74
C GLY A 42 -1.21 -0.33 0.41
N ALA A 43 -2.22 0.48 0.68
CA ALA A 43 -2.27 1.37 1.84
C ALA A 43 -3.69 1.26 2.40
N TYR A 44 -3.81 0.69 3.61
CA TYR A 44 -5.11 0.26 4.12
C TYR A 44 -5.15 0.27 5.64
N GLN A 45 -6.36 0.24 6.18
CA GLN A 45 -6.55 0.05 7.61
C GLN A 45 -6.22 -1.38 8.01
N ILE A 46 -5.55 -1.50 9.16
CA ILE A 46 -5.16 -2.79 9.73
C ILE A 46 -5.56 -2.79 11.21
N VAL A 47 -5.96 -3.96 11.72
CA VAL A 47 -6.19 -4.15 13.15
C VAL A 47 -5.03 -4.99 13.69
N PRO A 48 -4.04 -4.40 14.37
CA PRO A 48 -2.81 -5.11 14.75
C PRO A 48 -3.07 -6.37 15.56
N ARG A 49 -4.05 -6.36 16.44
CA ARG A 49 -4.40 -7.55 17.25
C ARG A 49 -4.87 -8.70 16.38
N ILE A 50 -5.68 -8.44 15.35
CA ILE A 50 -6.15 -9.46 14.42
C ILE A 50 -5.00 -9.94 13.55
N ALA A 51 -4.21 -9.02 13.00
CA ALA A 51 -3.04 -9.34 12.19
C ALA A 51 -2.05 -10.23 12.94
N ALA A 52 -1.72 -9.86 14.17
CA ALA A 52 -0.84 -10.65 15.01
C ALA A 52 -1.40 -12.04 15.27
N SER A 53 -2.70 -12.15 15.55
CA SER A 53 -3.38 -13.43 15.75
C SER A 53 -3.30 -14.30 14.50
N GLU A 54 -3.52 -13.72 13.32
CA GLU A 54 -3.42 -14.47 12.06
C GLU A 54 -2.00 -14.96 11.80
N MET A 55 -0.99 -14.24 12.25
CA MET A 55 0.41 -14.65 12.15
C MET A 55 0.83 -15.61 13.27
N GLY A 56 0.02 -15.82 14.27
CA GLY A 56 0.36 -16.65 15.44
C GLY A 56 1.32 -15.96 16.41
N TRP A 57 1.30 -14.64 16.47
CA TRP A 57 2.22 -13.83 17.27
C TRP A 57 1.48 -13.01 18.32
N ASP A 58 2.23 -12.64 19.37
CA ASP A 58 1.78 -11.63 20.33
C ASP A 58 1.87 -10.24 19.70
N THR A 59 0.83 -9.42 19.95
CA THR A 59 0.73 -8.10 19.33
C THR A 59 1.84 -7.17 19.78
N GLU A 60 2.02 -7.01 21.09
CA GLU A 60 2.93 -5.99 21.65
C GLU A 60 4.38 -6.43 21.66
N SER A 61 4.65 -7.73 21.90
CA SER A 61 6.02 -8.23 22.02
C SER A 61 6.63 -8.73 20.70
N GLN A 62 5.80 -9.02 19.69
CA GLN A 62 6.29 -9.56 18.42
C GLN A 62 5.88 -8.71 17.22
N PHE A 63 4.57 -8.52 17.00
CA PHE A 63 4.07 -7.88 15.79
C PHE A 63 4.45 -6.38 15.71
N MET A 64 4.15 -5.62 16.75
CA MET A 64 4.42 -4.18 16.75
C MET A 64 5.91 -3.84 16.66
N PRO A 65 6.82 -4.52 17.37
CA PRO A 65 8.25 -4.29 17.19
C PRO A 65 8.73 -4.55 15.74
N ILE A 66 8.19 -5.56 15.08
CA ILE A 66 8.56 -5.86 13.69
C ILE A 66 8.02 -4.79 12.75
N LEU A 67 6.80 -4.29 12.96
CA LEU A 67 6.28 -3.16 12.17
C LEU A 67 7.19 -1.93 12.29
N ARG A 68 7.63 -1.59 13.50
CA ARG A 68 8.54 -0.46 13.71
C ARG A 68 9.86 -0.67 12.99
N ARG A 69 10.41 -1.88 13.04
CA ARG A 69 11.66 -2.23 12.36
C ARG A 69 11.52 -2.11 10.84
N LEU A 70 10.40 -2.57 10.29
CA LEU A 70 10.11 -2.44 8.86
C LEU A 70 9.91 -0.99 8.43
N GLN A 71 9.30 -0.17 9.29
CA GLN A 71 9.16 1.26 9.05
C GLN A 71 10.52 1.96 9.04
N GLU A 72 11.38 1.66 10.00
CA GLU A 72 12.74 2.22 10.07
C GLU A 72 13.57 1.82 8.85
N ALA A 73 13.36 0.62 8.32
CA ALA A 73 14.04 0.12 7.13
C ALA A 73 13.45 0.64 5.82
N GLY A 74 12.34 1.39 5.86
CA GLY A 74 11.73 1.99 4.68
C GLY A 74 10.77 1.10 3.88
N PHE A 75 10.37 -0.05 4.41
CA PHE A 75 9.44 -0.95 3.73
C PHE A 75 7.98 -0.55 3.87
N ILE A 76 7.65 0.10 4.97
CA ILE A 76 6.27 0.50 5.28
C ILE A 76 6.26 1.84 6.01
N GLU A 77 5.08 2.46 6.06
CA GLU A 77 4.73 3.46 7.06
C GLU A 77 3.50 2.99 7.82
N TYR A 78 3.48 3.26 9.12
CA TYR A 78 2.36 2.94 9.99
C TYR A 78 1.87 4.20 10.71
N GLU A 79 0.56 4.46 10.60
CA GLU A 79 -0.08 5.59 11.27
C GLU A 79 -0.97 5.05 12.39
N PRO A 80 -0.57 5.24 13.68
CA PRO A 80 -1.22 4.56 14.81
C PRO A 80 -2.61 5.10 15.16
N GLU A 81 -2.88 6.38 14.95
CA GLU A 81 -4.16 6.96 15.31
C GLU A 81 -5.31 6.42 14.46
N GLN A 82 -5.07 6.31 13.15
CA GLN A 82 -6.06 5.79 12.22
C GLN A 82 -5.88 4.31 11.95
N SER A 83 -4.81 3.72 12.49
CA SER A 83 -4.46 2.32 12.28
C SER A 83 -4.33 1.96 10.80
N TYR A 84 -3.51 2.75 10.10
CA TYR A 84 -3.25 2.61 8.68
C TYR A 84 -1.83 2.15 8.43
N VAL A 85 -1.65 1.27 7.45
CA VAL A 85 -0.33 0.86 6.97
C VAL A 85 -0.21 1.14 5.48
N TRP A 86 0.90 1.71 5.06
CA TRP A 86 1.26 1.93 3.66
C TRP A 86 2.46 1.04 3.34
N VAL A 87 2.25 0.06 2.45
CA VAL A 87 3.26 -0.90 2.06
C VAL A 87 4.02 -0.34 0.87
N HIS A 88 5.24 0.17 1.10
CA HIS A 88 6.01 0.87 0.06
C HIS A 88 6.44 -0.03 -1.10
N ILE A 89 6.56 -1.33 -0.87
CA ILE A 89 6.93 -2.30 -1.92
C ILE A 89 5.72 -2.83 -2.70
N TRP A 90 4.53 -2.29 -2.45
CA TRP A 90 3.28 -2.79 -3.06
C TRP A 90 3.35 -2.88 -4.58
N TRP A 91 3.82 -1.81 -5.23
CA TRP A 91 3.87 -1.74 -6.68
C TRP A 91 5.02 -2.55 -7.31
N ASP A 92 5.93 -3.09 -6.52
CA ASP A 92 6.89 -4.08 -6.98
C ASP A 92 6.23 -5.44 -7.23
N HIS A 93 5.08 -5.68 -6.60
CA HIS A 93 4.33 -6.93 -6.65
C HIS A 93 2.99 -6.83 -7.36
N ASN A 94 2.49 -5.63 -7.56
CA ASN A 94 1.19 -5.35 -8.18
C ASN A 94 1.37 -4.33 -9.29
N SER A 95 0.55 -4.43 -10.34
CA SER A 95 0.63 -3.51 -11.49
C SER A 95 -0.17 -2.23 -11.27
N PRO A 96 0.47 -1.05 -11.24
CA PRO A 96 -0.28 0.21 -11.18
C PRO A 96 -1.17 0.41 -12.42
N ARG A 97 -0.72 -0.09 -13.57
CA ARG A 97 -1.51 -0.02 -14.81
C ARG A 97 -2.84 -0.77 -14.68
N MET A 98 -2.82 -1.96 -14.07
CA MET A 98 -4.03 -2.74 -13.85
C MET A 98 -4.96 -2.06 -12.86
N ALA A 99 -4.42 -1.46 -11.79
CA ALA A 99 -5.19 -0.72 -10.80
C ALA A 99 -5.91 0.49 -11.40
N LEU A 100 -5.34 1.08 -12.43
CA LEU A 100 -5.88 2.25 -13.12
C LEU A 100 -6.67 1.89 -14.39
N GLY A 101 -6.85 0.61 -14.67
CA GLY A 101 -7.66 0.14 -15.79
C GLY A 101 -9.14 0.44 -15.58
N PRO A 102 -9.95 0.37 -16.66
CA PRO A 102 -11.36 0.80 -16.60
C PRO A 102 -12.19 0.11 -15.52
N THR A 103 -11.89 -1.14 -15.20
CA THR A 103 -12.64 -1.93 -14.22
C THR A 103 -12.38 -1.50 -12.78
N LEU A 104 -11.11 -1.18 -12.44
CA LEU A 104 -10.68 -0.91 -11.06
C LEU A 104 -10.46 0.56 -10.75
N ARG A 105 -10.42 1.42 -11.75
CA ARG A 105 -10.04 2.83 -11.64
C ARG A 105 -10.81 3.58 -10.56
N GLN A 106 -12.12 3.48 -10.57
CA GLN A 106 -12.95 4.21 -9.61
C GLN A 106 -12.69 3.74 -8.17
N LYS A 107 -12.57 2.43 -7.97
CA LYS A 107 -12.23 1.85 -6.67
C LYS A 107 -10.86 2.29 -6.19
N THR A 108 -9.89 2.31 -7.10
CA THR A 108 -8.53 2.78 -6.79
C THR A 108 -8.55 4.23 -6.32
N PHE A 109 -9.23 5.12 -7.03
CA PHE A 109 -9.34 6.53 -6.65
C PHE A 109 -10.06 6.70 -5.31
N ASN A 110 -11.12 5.94 -5.07
CA ASN A 110 -11.83 5.99 -3.80
C ASN A 110 -10.94 5.56 -2.64
N GLN A 111 -10.14 4.52 -2.83
CA GLN A 111 -9.21 4.07 -1.79
C GLN A 111 -8.11 5.10 -1.51
N ILE A 112 -7.62 5.80 -2.53
CA ILE A 112 -6.65 6.89 -2.35
C ILE A 112 -7.27 8.04 -1.55
N ARG A 113 -8.53 8.38 -1.80
CA ARG A 113 -9.23 9.44 -1.05
C ARG A 113 -9.44 9.09 0.41
N GLU A 114 -9.47 7.83 0.76
CA GLU A 114 -9.62 7.35 2.14
C GLU A 114 -8.32 7.37 2.94
N LEU A 115 -7.18 7.62 2.30
CA LEU A 115 -5.88 7.65 2.97
C LEU A 115 -5.82 8.74 4.04
N PRO A 116 -5.01 8.54 5.10
CA PRO A 116 -4.66 9.64 6.00
C PRO A 116 -4.22 10.86 5.20
N GLU A 117 -4.73 12.04 5.57
CA GLU A 117 -4.51 13.27 4.82
C GLU A 117 -3.03 13.56 4.59
N GLN A 118 -2.20 13.31 5.61
CA GLN A 118 -0.77 13.55 5.55
C GLN A 118 -0.04 12.64 4.55
N TRP A 119 -0.64 11.50 4.17
CA TRP A 119 -0.04 10.57 3.19
C TRP A 119 -0.53 10.81 1.75
N ARG A 120 -1.66 11.45 1.58
CA ARG A 120 -2.38 11.48 0.29
C ARG A 120 -1.53 12.06 -0.84
N THR A 121 -0.95 13.23 -0.63
CA THR A 121 -0.11 13.87 -1.65
C THR A 121 1.14 13.04 -1.95
N LEU A 122 1.80 12.54 -0.92
CA LEU A 122 2.99 11.69 -1.09
C LEU A 122 2.67 10.40 -1.84
N TYR A 123 1.52 9.81 -1.54
CA TYR A 123 1.08 8.59 -2.21
C TYR A 123 0.81 8.84 -3.70
N ILE A 124 0.10 9.92 -4.03
CA ILE A 124 -0.22 10.28 -5.41
C ILE A 124 1.06 10.56 -6.20
N ASP A 125 1.99 11.29 -5.63
CA ASP A 125 3.28 11.60 -6.27
C ASP A 125 4.08 10.32 -6.54
N ASP A 126 4.14 9.40 -5.58
CA ASP A 126 4.81 8.12 -5.74
C ASP A 126 4.16 7.28 -6.86
N LEU A 127 2.83 7.22 -6.88
CA LEU A 127 2.09 6.50 -7.93
C LEU A 127 2.39 7.07 -9.31
N ILE A 128 2.36 8.39 -9.46
CA ILE A 128 2.63 9.06 -10.73
C ILE A 128 4.05 8.72 -11.22
N GLN A 129 5.04 8.73 -10.34
CA GLN A 129 6.42 8.41 -10.69
C GLN A 129 6.59 6.97 -11.19
N ARG A 130 5.74 6.07 -10.78
CA ARG A 130 5.77 4.66 -11.20
C ARG A 130 5.08 4.40 -12.54
N LEU A 131 4.41 5.40 -13.09
CA LEU A 131 3.74 5.33 -14.38
C LEU A 131 4.66 5.81 -15.51
N PRO A 132 4.46 5.34 -16.77
CA PRO A 132 5.27 5.81 -17.90
C PRO A 132 5.19 7.32 -18.12
N ASP A 133 6.32 7.95 -18.44
CA ASP A 133 6.44 9.40 -18.60
C ASP A 133 5.50 10.03 -19.61
N ASN A 134 5.23 9.30 -20.70
CA ASN A 134 4.41 9.77 -21.82
C ASN A 134 3.02 9.15 -21.82
N GLY A 135 2.59 8.59 -20.69
CA GLY A 135 1.35 7.83 -20.63
C GLY A 135 0.14 8.67 -20.25
N GLU A 136 -1.01 8.29 -20.81
CA GLU A 136 -2.31 8.84 -20.45
C GLU A 136 -2.65 8.65 -18.97
N LEU A 137 -2.06 7.62 -18.33
CA LEU A 137 -2.32 7.29 -16.93
C LEU A 137 -1.81 8.35 -15.96
N ARG A 138 -0.65 8.96 -16.23
CA ARG A 138 -0.15 10.07 -15.40
C ARG A 138 -1.10 11.26 -15.42
N GLU A 139 -1.58 11.61 -16.60
CA GLU A 139 -2.55 12.69 -16.78
C GLU A 139 -3.88 12.38 -16.11
N LEU A 140 -4.32 11.14 -16.23
CA LEU A 140 -5.54 10.65 -15.59
C LEU A 140 -5.49 10.82 -14.07
N VAL A 141 -4.40 10.38 -13.43
CA VAL A 141 -4.22 10.51 -11.98
C VAL A 141 -4.10 11.98 -11.58
N SER A 142 -3.30 12.76 -12.31
CA SER A 142 -3.13 14.19 -12.02
C SER A 142 -4.45 14.94 -12.09
N ASN A 143 -5.28 14.65 -13.08
CA ASN A 143 -6.59 15.29 -13.23
C ASN A 143 -7.57 14.88 -12.15
N ALA A 144 -7.55 13.62 -11.73
CA ALA A 144 -8.45 13.11 -10.70
C ALA A 144 -8.24 13.76 -9.32
N PHE A 145 -7.01 14.19 -9.04
CA PHE A 145 -6.63 14.77 -7.75
C PHE A 145 -6.17 16.24 -7.86
N SER A 146 -6.51 16.91 -8.96
CA SER A 146 -6.20 18.33 -9.12
C SER A 146 -7.11 19.19 -8.24
N PRO A 147 -6.68 20.41 -7.88
CA PRO A 147 -7.52 21.36 -7.12
C PRO A 147 -8.86 21.69 -7.82
N ALA A 148 -8.92 21.61 -9.15
CA ALA A 148 -10.14 21.83 -9.91
C ALA A 148 -11.17 20.71 -9.70
N ALA A 149 -10.72 19.45 -9.57
CA ALA A 149 -11.59 18.32 -9.28
C ALA A 149 -12.18 18.40 -7.87
N ALA A 150 -11.41 18.86 -6.89
CA ALA A 150 -11.86 19.04 -5.50
C ALA A 150 -12.98 20.09 -5.40
N LYS A 151 -12.96 21.12 -6.24
CA LYS A 151 -13.99 22.17 -6.28
C LYS A 151 -15.32 21.67 -6.84
N THR A 152 -15.28 20.68 -7.72
CA THR A 152 -16.50 20.11 -8.33
C THR A 152 -17.25 19.23 -7.33
N GLU A 153 -16.55 18.56 -6.44
CA GLU A 153 -17.15 17.73 -5.39
C GLU A 153 -17.81 18.55 -4.28
N CYS A 154 -17.34 19.77 -4.04
CA CYS A 154 -17.91 20.66 -3.03
C CYS A 154 -19.17 21.39 -3.47
N ASN A 155 -19.54 21.34 -4.75
CA ASN A 155 -20.70 22.05 -5.31
C ASN A 155 -21.91 21.12 -5.58
N THR A 156 -21.84 19.90 -5.12
CA THR A 156 -22.95 18.95 -5.12
C THR A 156 -23.40 18.61 -3.70
#